data_27166572d0017fb5af96a40073c12121
#
_entry.id   27166572d0017fb5af96a40073c12121
#
_cell.length_a   1.000
_cell.length_b   1.000
_cell.length_c   1.000
_cell.angle_alpha   90.00
_cell.angle_beta   90.00
_cell.angle_gamma   90.00
#
_symmetry.space_group_name_H-M   'P 1'
#
loop_
_entity.id
_entity.type
_entity.pdbx_description
1 polymer ?
#
loop_
_entity_poly.entity_id
_entity_poly.type
_entity_poly.pdbx_seq_one_letter_code
_entity_poly.pdbx_strand_id
1 'polypeptide(L)'
;MVKEKHFARHEEPCPTCDDGSFLIRTLYVSVDPAMRGWITEDPDYMPPVPLNSVMLAPALGQVIESKHLDFKVGDIVSGMLGWQDYCLSDGNNLTPVQRVTAVHPLPRYLGVLGGTGLTAYFGLLDIGRPKENDVVVVSGAAGATGSVAAQIAKIKQCHVIGIAGGQEKCNWLATELGLDATIDYKTENVEARLTELCPKGINVYFDNVGGPLLEIVFAQMATWGRIALCGMISGYNADKLVPGPSNMFRLITRRIRMEGFLVPDYAPRFKDARRELSAWLATGTLKAHEDIREGFDVIPQTFCGLFQGTNIGKLMIKLSEPAAATQ
;
A
#
# COMPACT_ATOMS: atom_id res chain seq x y z
N MET A 1 15.85 10.17 -9.45
CA MET A 1 15.52 8.81 -8.95
C MET A 1 16.21 8.57 -7.63
N VAL A 2 15.53 8.02 -6.62
CA VAL A 2 16.13 7.62 -5.34
C VAL A 2 17.16 6.50 -5.55
N LYS A 3 18.24 6.52 -4.78
CA LYS A 3 19.37 5.57 -4.84
C LYS A 3 19.78 5.18 -3.43
N GLU A 4 20.36 4.00 -3.26
CA GLU A 4 20.85 3.49 -1.97
C GLU A 4 21.79 4.48 -1.25
N LYS A 5 22.68 5.15 -2.00
CA LYS A 5 23.62 6.15 -1.46
C LYS A 5 22.98 7.39 -0.83
N HIS A 6 21.65 7.56 -0.94
CA HIS A 6 20.92 8.63 -0.26
C HIS A 6 20.57 8.27 1.19
N PHE A 7 20.84 7.04 1.60
CA PHE A 7 20.63 6.53 2.95
C PHE A 7 21.98 6.14 3.55
N ALA A 8 22.16 6.46 4.82
CA ALA A 8 23.34 6.07 5.58
C ALA A 8 22.90 5.31 6.83
N ARG A 9 23.59 4.22 7.14
CA ARG A 9 23.41 3.54 8.43
C ARG A 9 24.10 4.36 9.51
N HIS A 10 23.39 4.54 10.62
CA HIS A 10 23.90 5.18 11.83
C HIS A 10 23.71 4.22 13.01
N GLU A 11 24.70 4.16 13.89
CA GLU A 11 24.67 3.35 15.10
C GLU A 11 24.82 4.26 16.31
N GLU A 12 23.91 4.10 17.28
CA GLU A 12 23.91 4.83 18.54
C GLU A 12 23.50 3.91 19.67
N PRO A 13 23.78 4.27 20.95
CA PRO A 13 23.31 3.50 22.09
C PRO A 13 21.80 3.36 22.07
N CYS A 14 21.31 2.17 22.49
CA CYS A 14 19.88 1.95 22.64
C CYS A 14 19.30 2.99 23.62
N PRO A 15 18.23 3.71 23.26
CA PRO A 15 17.63 4.70 24.14
C PRO A 15 17.03 4.05 25.39
N THR A 16 16.98 4.81 26.48
CA THR A 16 16.37 4.40 27.76
C THR A 16 15.03 5.08 27.95
N CYS A 17 14.10 4.40 28.64
CA CYS A 17 12.78 4.96 28.93
C CYS A 17 12.84 6.01 30.04
N ASP A 18 12.25 7.17 29.78
CA ASP A 18 11.85 8.17 30.75
C ASP A 18 10.38 7.97 31.17
N ASP A 19 9.95 8.66 32.24
CA ASP A 19 8.57 8.60 32.71
C ASP A 19 7.60 9.00 31.58
N GLY A 20 6.57 8.18 31.36
CA GLY A 20 5.59 8.37 30.31
C GLY A 20 6.02 7.85 28.93
N SER A 21 7.20 7.22 28.80
CA SER A 21 7.67 6.64 27.54
C SER A 21 7.74 5.10 27.60
N PHE A 22 7.92 4.49 26.42
CA PHE A 22 8.16 3.07 26.27
C PHE A 22 9.08 2.80 25.09
N LEU A 23 9.89 1.76 25.20
CA LEU A 23 10.85 1.33 24.19
C LEU A 23 10.26 0.18 23.37
N ILE A 24 10.27 0.36 22.06
CA ILE A 24 9.76 -0.61 21.10
C ILE A 24 10.94 -1.23 20.36
N ARG A 25 11.04 -2.54 20.35
CA ARG A 25 11.90 -3.29 19.43
C ARG A 25 11.14 -3.51 18.13
N THR A 26 11.67 -3.04 17.01
CA THR A 26 11.03 -3.17 15.71
C THR A 26 11.12 -4.63 15.21
N LEU A 27 9.98 -5.17 14.80
CA LEU A 27 9.86 -6.52 14.27
C LEU A 27 9.82 -6.50 12.74
N TYR A 28 8.97 -5.67 12.17
CA TYR A 28 8.77 -5.52 10.73
C TYR A 28 8.67 -4.06 10.35
N VAL A 29 9.32 -3.69 9.25
CA VAL A 29 9.24 -2.36 8.65
C VAL A 29 8.57 -2.46 7.29
N SER A 30 7.59 -1.60 7.05
CA SER A 30 6.94 -1.47 5.75
C SER A 30 7.84 -0.76 4.74
N VAL A 31 7.76 -1.20 3.48
CA VAL A 31 8.40 -0.50 2.35
C VAL A 31 7.30 -0.13 1.36
N ASP A 32 7.04 1.19 1.22
CA ASP A 32 5.94 1.73 0.45
C ASP A 32 6.38 2.79 -0.56
N PRO A 33 5.79 2.82 -1.78
CA PRO A 33 6.13 3.84 -2.78
C PRO A 33 5.89 5.27 -2.30
N ALA A 34 4.88 5.50 -1.46
CA ALA A 34 4.54 6.82 -0.90
C ALA A 34 5.71 7.45 -0.12
N MET A 35 6.58 6.64 0.48
CA MET A 35 7.77 7.10 1.21
C MET A 35 8.71 7.93 0.32
N ARG A 36 8.64 7.79 -1.01
CA ARG A 36 9.42 8.63 -1.94
C ARG A 36 8.99 10.10 -1.86
N GLY A 37 7.71 10.37 -1.67
CA GLY A 37 7.20 11.72 -1.48
C GLY A 37 7.61 12.35 -0.15
N TRP A 38 7.94 11.54 0.88
CA TRP A 38 8.34 12.04 2.20
C TRP A 38 9.81 12.48 2.26
N ILE A 39 10.63 12.17 1.25
CA ILE A 39 12.03 12.58 1.11
C ILE A 39 12.21 13.60 -0.02
N THR A 40 11.24 14.46 -0.23
CA THR A 40 11.27 15.59 -1.18
C THR A 40 11.27 16.91 -0.43
N GLU A 41 11.77 17.97 -1.06
CA GLU A 41 11.81 19.32 -0.48
C GLU A 41 10.43 19.98 -0.43
N ASP A 42 9.52 19.58 -1.32
CA ASP A 42 8.15 20.09 -1.42
C ASP A 42 7.13 18.93 -1.26
N PRO A 43 6.83 18.55 -0.02
CA PRO A 43 5.90 17.47 0.26
C PRO A 43 4.44 17.96 0.22
N ASP A 44 3.55 17.14 -0.37
CA ASP A 44 2.14 17.49 -0.47
C ASP A 44 1.36 17.34 0.86
N TYR A 45 1.41 16.14 1.47
CA TYR A 45 0.49 15.79 2.57
C TYR A 45 1.19 15.30 3.84
N MET A 46 2.49 15.11 3.80
CA MET A 46 3.30 14.67 4.95
C MET A 46 4.47 15.63 5.12
N PRO A 47 4.89 15.94 6.36
CA PRO A 47 6.11 16.68 6.58
C PRO A 47 7.31 15.97 5.94
N PRO A 48 8.27 16.69 5.35
CA PRO A 48 9.45 16.07 4.79
C PRO A 48 10.29 15.44 5.91
N VAL A 49 10.85 14.26 5.64
CA VAL A 49 11.82 13.65 6.55
C VAL A 49 13.07 14.52 6.58
N PRO A 50 13.47 15.07 7.74
CA PRO A 50 14.66 15.91 7.83
C PRO A 50 15.92 15.13 7.41
N LEU A 51 16.90 15.82 6.83
CA LEU A 51 18.20 15.23 6.54
C LEU A 51 18.87 14.75 7.84
N ASN A 52 19.55 13.62 7.77
CA ASN A 52 20.25 13.00 8.90
C ASN A 52 19.32 12.58 10.05
N SER A 53 18.03 12.34 9.76
CA SER A 53 17.09 11.74 10.70
C SER A 53 16.69 10.34 10.26
N VAL A 54 16.06 9.59 11.19
CA VAL A 54 15.51 8.26 10.89
C VAL A 54 14.49 8.37 9.77
N MET A 55 14.63 7.53 8.73
CA MET A 55 13.63 7.46 7.66
C MET A 55 12.30 6.97 8.20
N LEU A 56 11.24 7.75 8.01
CA LEU A 56 9.90 7.39 8.47
C LEU A 56 9.37 6.17 7.72
N ALA A 57 8.74 5.27 8.46
CA ALA A 57 8.06 4.10 7.91
C ALA A 57 6.99 3.58 8.88
N PRO A 58 5.86 3.07 8.37
CA PRO A 58 5.00 2.22 9.16
C PRO A 58 5.75 0.97 9.58
N ALA A 59 5.60 0.58 10.84
CA ALA A 59 6.26 -0.61 11.35
C ALA A 59 5.42 -1.32 12.42
N LEU A 60 5.77 -2.58 12.67
CA LEU A 60 5.33 -3.36 13.81
C LEU A 60 6.50 -3.53 14.77
N GLY A 61 6.21 -3.45 16.05
CA GLY A 61 7.22 -3.70 17.08
C GLY A 61 6.63 -4.33 18.31
N GLN A 62 7.51 -4.73 19.22
CA GLN A 62 7.16 -5.22 20.53
C GLN A 62 7.72 -4.28 21.59
N VAL A 63 6.90 -3.90 22.56
CA VAL A 63 7.31 -3.12 23.72
C VAL A 63 8.24 -3.98 24.58
N ILE A 64 9.48 -3.53 24.80
CA ILE A 64 10.49 -4.27 25.59
C ILE A 64 10.79 -3.61 26.92
N GLU A 65 10.53 -2.32 27.07
CA GLU A 65 10.60 -1.55 28.31
C GLU A 65 9.46 -0.52 28.31
N SER A 66 8.86 -0.25 29.48
CA SER A 66 7.78 0.74 29.56
C SER A 66 7.70 1.39 30.93
N LYS A 67 7.59 2.72 30.91
CA LYS A 67 7.13 3.57 32.01
C LYS A 67 5.86 4.34 31.66
N HIS A 68 5.14 3.85 30.61
CA HIS A 68 3.89 4.42 30.12
C HIS A 68 2.68 3.68 30.73
N LEU A 69 1.59 4.42 31.04
CA LEU A 69 0.42 3.85 31.70
C LEU A 69 -0.35 2.84 30.83
N ASP A 70 -0.43 3.13 29.52
CA ASP A 70 -1.26 2.36 28.59
C ASP A 70 -0.52 1.26 27.83
N PHE A 71 0.82 1.30 27.75
CA PHE A 71 1.62 0.31 27.04
C PHE A 71 2.45 -0.53 28.00
N LYS A 72 2.43 -1.85 27.84
CA LYS A 72 3.10 -2.82 28.70
C LYS A 72 4.14 -3.60 27.95
N VAL A 73 5.19 -4.04 28.65
CA VAL A 73 6.19 -4.97 28.11
C VAL A 73 5.48 -6.20 27.55
N GLY A 74 5.83 -6.59 26.31
CA GLY A 74 5.21 -7.67 25.57
C GLY A 74 4.10 -7.23 24.61
N ASP A 75 3.54 -6.03 24.76
CA ASP A 75 2.54 -5.52 23.81
C ASP A 75 3.11 -5.47 22.40
N ILE A 76 2.35 -5.98 21.43
CA ILE A 76 2.63 -5.77 20.01
C ILE A 76 1.96 -4.47 19.59
N VAL A 77 2.73 -3.62 18.92
CA VAL A 77 2.28 -2.28 18.51
C VAL A 77 2.55 -2.01 17.04
N SER A 78 1.73 -1.14 16.45
CA SER A 78 1.94 -0.59 15.11
C SER A 78 1.96 0.93 15.15
N GLY A 79 2.81 1.55 14.33
CA GLY A 79 2.92 3.01 14.24
C GLY A 79 3.94 3.43 13.19
N MET A 80 4.19 4.72 13.11
CA MET A 80 5.27 5.30 12.29
C MET A 80 6.59 5.22 13.06
N LEU A 81 7.14 3.99 13.18
CA LEU A 81 8.32 3.73 13.99
C LEU A 81 9.63 3.99 13.26
N GLY A 82 9.62 4.08 11.93
CA GLY A 82 10.80 4.38 11.10
C GLY A 82 11.74 3.18 10.87
N TRP A 83 12.81 3.44 10.09
CA TRP A 83 13.87 2.46 9.81
C TRP A 83 14.86 2.45 10.96
N GLN A 84 14.56 1.74 12.02
CA GLN A 84 15.40 1.61 13.20
C GLN A 84 15.07 0.34 13.97
N ASP A 85 16.09 -0.22 14.65
CA ASP A 85 15.93 -1.44 15.44
C ASP A 85 15.11 -1.18 16.72
N TYR A 86 15.26 0.00 17.32
CA TYR A 86 14.58 0.42 18.53
C TYR A 86 13.97 1.80 18.36
N CYS A 87 12.73 1.96 18.82
CA CYS A 87 12.00 3.23 18.79
C CYS A 87 11.54 3.60 20.19
N LEU A 88 12.00 4.71 20.72
CA LEU A 88 11.45 5.30 21.94
C LEU A 88 10.19 6.10 21.57
N SER A 89 9.09 5.90 22.32
CA SER A 89 7.80 6.52 22.04
C SER A 89 7.10 6.94 23.33
N ASP A 90 6.35 8.04 23.25
CA ASP A 90 5.37 8.46 24.26
C ASP A 90 3.92 8.10 23.84
N GLY A 91 3.76 7.31 22.79
CA GLY A 91 2.47 6.94 22.20
C GLY A 91 1.94 7.90 21.13
N ASN A 92 2.55 9.09 21.00
CA ASN A 92 2.09 10.17 20.10
C ASN A 92 3.07 10.45 18.94
N ASN A 93 3.70 9.42 18.39
CA ASN A 93 4.52 9.55 17.18
C ASN A 93 3.75 10.33 16.09
N LEU A 94 4.30 10.55 14.92
CA LEU A 94 3.61 11.23 13.81
C LEU A 94 2.15 10.77 13.63
N THR A 95 1.88 9.50 13.94
CA THR A 95 0.53 8.95 14.16
C THR A 95 0.51 8.21 15.48
N PRO A 96 -0.61 8.20 16.23
CA PRO A 96 -0.70 7.47 17.49
C PRO A 96 -0.28 6.01 17.33
N VAL A 97 0.57 5.54 18.24
CA VAL A 97 0.94 4.12 18.32
C VAL A 97 -0.28 3.33 18.78
N GLN A 98 -0.59 2.25 18.08
CA GLN A 98 -1.75 1.40 18.35
C GLN A 98 -1.32 0.01 18.78
N ARG A 99 -1.96 -0.53 19.83
CA ARG A 99 -1.80 -1.95 20.17
C ARG A 99 -2.45 -2.83 19.12
N VAL A 100 -1.76 -3.90 18.76
CA VAL A 100 -2.25 -4.92 17.83
C VAL A 100 -2.70 -6.14 18.62
N THR A 101 -4.01 -6.43 18.58
CA THR A 101 -4.52 -7.72 19.04
C THR A 101 -4.38 -8.70 17.88
N ALA A 102 -3.32 -9.52 17.94
CA ALA A 102 -2.93 -10.40 16.84
C ALA A 102 -3.84 -11.65 16.77
N VAL A 103 -4.88 -11.58 15.97
CA VAL A 103 -5.73 -12.74 15.58
C VAL A 103 -5.30 -13.33 14.22
N HIS A 104 -4.37 -12.68 13.54
CA HIS A 104 -3.75 -13.09 12.28
C HIS A 104 -2.22 -12.98 12.40
N PRO A 105 -1.43 -13.58 11.50
CA PRO A 105 0.00 -13.36 11.41
C PRO A 105 0.36 -11.88 11.40
N LEU A 106 1.38 -11.48 12.16
CA LEU A 106 1.79 -10.08 12.35
C LEU A 106 1.99 -9.31 11.05
N PRO A 107 2.65 -9.85 10.01
CA PRO A 107 2.86 -9.12 8.75
C PRO A 107 1.57 -8.57 8.11
N ARG A 108 0.43 -9.24 8.30
CA ARG A 108 -0.86 -8.80 7.76
C ARG A 108 -1.30 -7.43 8.26
N TYR A 109 -0.84 -7.02 9.44
CA TYR A 109 -1.17 -5.71 10.03
C TYR A 109 -0.39 -4.54 9.40
N LEU A 110 0.68 -4.81 8.62
CA LEU A 110 1.31 -3.82 7.74
C LEU A 110 0.78 -3.88 6.30
N GLY A 111 0.16 -5.00 5.92
CA GLY A 111 -0.41 -5.26 4.59
C GLY A 111 -1.92 -5.07 4.56
N VAL A 112 -2.63 -6.17 4.38
CA VAL A 112 -4.08 -6.24 4.14
C VAL A 112 -4.94 -5.68 5.29
N LEU A 113 -4.50 -5.77 6.54
CA LEU A 113 -5.16 -5.18 7.71
C LEU A 113 -4.56 -3.81 8.10
N GLY A 114 -3.50 -3.38 7.41
CA GLY A 114 -2.82 -2.11 7.58
C GLY A 114 -3.24 -1.04 6.58
N GLY A 115 -2.36 -0.06 6.39
CA GLY A 115 -2.63 1.09 5.52
C GLY A 115 -2.98 0.71 4.09
N THR A 116 -2.25 -0.23 3.46
CA THR A 116 -2.47 -0.61 2.06
C THR A 116 -3.80 -1.34 1.84
N GLY A 117 -4.20 -2.22 2.76
CA GLY A 117 -5.50 -2.88 2.67
C GLY A 117 -6.67 -1.93 2.91
N LEU A 118 -6.54 -1.01 3.88
CA LEU A 118 -7.53 0.05 4.12
C LEU A 118 -7.64 1.00 2.92
N THR A 119 -6.51 1.34 2.28
CA THR A 119 -6.51 2.13 1.04
C THR A 119 -7.28 1.42 -0.08
N ALA A 120 -7.03 0.13 -0.27
CA ALA A 120 -7.77 -0.67 -1.24
C ALA A 120 -9.27 -0.71 -0.94
N TYR A 121 -9.62 -0.92 0.33
CA TYR A 121 -11.01 -1.00 0.80
C TYR A 121 -11.78 0.29 0.53
N PHE A 122 -11.29 1.42 1.02
CA PHE A 122 -12.00 2.70 0.86
C PHE A 122 -11.93 3.21 -0.59
N GLY A 123 -10.78 3.15 -1.23
CA GLY A 123 -10.66 3.60 -2.62
C GLY A 123 -11.56 2.82 -3.58
N LEU A 124 -11.70 1.51 -3.39
CA LEU A 124 -12.60 0.73 -4.24
C LEU A 124 -14.07 0.91 -3.85
N LEU A 125 -14.41 0.83 -2.56
CA LEU A 125 -15.81 0.78 -2.12
C LEU A 125 -16.46 2.15 -2.02
N ASP A 126 -15.73 3.18 -1.58
CA ASP A 126 -16.29 4.54 -1.40
C ASP A 126 -16.13 5.40 -2.66
N ILE A 127 -15.02 5.27 -3.38
CA ILE A 127 -14.74 6.04 -4.59
C ILE A 127 -15.17 5.26 -5.84
N GLY A 128 -14.65 4.05 -6.00
CA GLY A 128 -14.95 3.17 -7.14
C GLY A 128 -16.40 2.73 -7.20
N ARG A 129 -16.99 2.41 -6.05
CA ARG A 129 -18.39 1.96 -5.90
C ARG A 129 -18.79 0.89 -6.92
N PRO A 130 -18.04 -0.22 -7.00
CA PRO A 130 -18.32 -1.26 -7.99
C PRO A 130 -19.69 -1.87 -7.73
N LYS A 131 -20.38 -2.20 -8.81
CA LYS A 131 -21.63 -2.94 -8.82
C LYS A 131 -21.39 -4.33 -9.39
N GLU A 132 -22.25 -5.26 -9.07
CA GLU A 132 -22.25 -6.59 -9.69
C GLU A 132 -22.20 -6.48 -11.22
N ASN A 133 -21.35 -7.28 -11.86
CA ASN A 133 -21.07 -7.31 -13.29
C ASN A 133 -20.38 -6.05 -13.85
N ASP A 134 -19.96 -5.08 -13.04
CA ASP A 134 -19.08 -4.00 -13.51
C ASP A 134 -17.74 -4.58 -13.99
N VAL A 135 -17.19 -3.98 -15.05
CA VAL A 135 -15.81 -4.21 -15.47
C VAL A 135 -14.90 -3.32 -14.63
N VAL A 136 -14.05 -3.94 -13.83
CA VAL A 136 -13.09 -3.27 -12.95
C VAL A 136 -11.69 -3.53 -13.46
N VAL A 137 -10.95 -2.45 -13.75
CA VAL A 137 -9.53 -2.50 -14.09
C VAL A 137 -8.72 -2.00 -12.92
N VAL A 138 -7.64 -2.72 -12.57
CA VAL A 138 -6.72 -2.34 -11.50
C VAL A 138 -5.31 -2.26 -12.05
N SER A 139 -4.67 -1.09 -11.96
CA SER A 139 -3.26 -0.94 -12.29
C SER A 139 -2.36 -1.24 -11.09
N GLY A 140 -1.13 -1.72 -11.34
CA GLY A 140 -0.27 -2.22 -10.26
C GLY A 140 -0.94 -3.34 -9.47
N ALA A 141 -1.70 -4.19 -10.16
CA ALA A 141 -2.60 -5.18 -9.57
C ALA A 141 -1.88 -6.22 -8.70
N ALA A 142 -0.60 -6.50 -8.98
CA ALA A 142 0.20 -7.42 -8.18
C ALA A 142 0.89 -6.78 -6.96
N GLY A 143 0.65 -5.49 -6.71
CA GLY A 143 1.18 -4.78 -5.53
C GLY A 143 0.28 -4.91 -4.31
N ALA A 144 0.74 -4.39 -3.16
CA ALA A 144 0.07 -4.49 -1.87
C ALA A 144 -1.39 -3.99 -1.88
N THR A 145 -1.63 -2.81 -2.47
CA THR A 145 -2.96 -2.20 -2.55
C THR A 145 -3.76 -2.80 -3.71
N GLY A 146 -3.13 -2.93 -4.89
CA GLY A 146 -3.80 -3.41 -6.09
C GLY A 146 -4.35 -4.81 -5.95
N SER A 147 -3.61 -5.73 -5.33
CA SER A 147 -4.05 -7.13 -5.14
C SER A 147 -5.27 -7.25 -4.21
N VAL A 148 -5.33 -6.40 -3.18
CA VAL A 148 -6.49 -6.35 -2.28
C VAL A 148 -7.69 -5.71 -2.99
N ALA A 149 -7.50 -4.59 -3.72
CA ALA A 149 -8.58 -3.95 -4.48
C ALA A 149 -9.18 -4.90 -5.54
N ALA A 150 -8.34 -5.61 -6.28
CA ALA A 150 -8.78 -6.59 -7.27
C ALA A 150 -9.61 -7.71 -6.65
N GLN A 151 -9.18 -8.25 -5.51
CA GLN A 151 -9.94 -9.29 -4.81
C GLN A 151 -11.25 -8.76 -4.23
N ILE A 152 -11.28 -7.56 -3.66
CA ILE A 152 -12.53 -6.94 -3.19
C ILE A 152 -13.50 -6.77 -4.38
N ALA A 153 -13.04 -6.39 -5.56
CA ALA A 153 -13.86 -6.32 -6.76
C ALA A 153 -14.42 -7.71 -7.13
N LYS A 154 -13.63 -8.78 -7.02
CA LYS A 154 -14.11 -10.16 -7.20
C LYS A 154 -15.17 -10.53 -6.17
N ILE A 155 -14.99 -10.18 -4.89
CA ILE A 155 -15.98 -10.36 -3.81
C ILE A 155 -17.31 -9.65 -4.14
N LYS A 156 -17.22 -8.48 -4.81
CA LYS A 156 -18.39 -7.72 -5.29
C LYS A 156 -18.94 -8.23 -6.64
N GLN A 157 -18.51 -9.41 -7.09
CA GLN A 157 -18.98 -10.09 -8.30
C GLN A 157 -18.74 -9.27 -9.59
N CYS A 158 -17.62 -8.55 -9.63
CA CYS A 158 -17.20 -7.82 -10.82
C CYS A 158 -16.38 -8.69 -11.78
N HIS A 159 -16.31 -8.27 -13.05
CA HIS A 159 -15.34 -8.75 -14.01
C HIS A 159 -14.04 -7.96 -13.84
N VAL A 160 -12.97 -8.61 -13.36
CA VAL A 160 -11.76 -7.93 -12.90
C VAL A 160 -10.57 -8.20 -13.82
N ILE A 161 -9.96 -7.11 -14.31
CA ILE A 161 -8.77 -7.13 -15.14
C ILE A 161 -7.62 -6.52 -14.37
N GLY A 162 -6.52 -7.26 -14.19
CA GLY A 162 -5.32 -6.79 -13.52
C GLY A 162 -4.23 -6.40 -14.52
N ILE A 163 -3.67 -5.19 -14.36
CA ILE A 163 -2.50 -4.75 -15.13
C ILE A 163 -1.26 -4.86 -14.23
N ALA A 164 -0.28 -5.66 -14.64
CA ALA A 164 0.97 -5.88 -13.91
C ALA A 164 2.16 -5.98 -14.86
N GLY A 165 3.38 -5.99 -14.33
CA GLY A 165 4.60 -6.08 -15.15
C GLY A 165 5.30 -7.42 -15.01
N GLY A 166 5.26 -8.22 -16.07
CA GLY A 166 5.88 -9.51 -16.18
C GLY A 166 4.90 -10.67 -16.02
N GLN A 167 5.16 -11.74 -16.79
CA GLN A 167 4.31 -12.92 -16.88
C GLN A 167 4.08 -13.62 -15.52
N GLU A 168 5.09 -13.64 -14.66
CA GLU A 168 4.99 -14.24 -13.32
C GLU A 168 3.87 -13.55 -12.49
N LYS A 169 3.83 -12.22 -12.47
CA LYS A 169 2.79 -11.45 -11.78
C LYS A 169 1.42 -11.66 -12.40
N CYS A 170 1.33 -11.68 -13.72
CA CYS A 170 0.08 -11.94 -14.43
C CYS A 170 -0.45 -13.35 -14.13
N ASN A 171 0.43 -14.35 -14.13
CA ASN A 171 0.07 -15.71 -13.76
C ASN A 171 -0.42 -15.78 -12.30
N TRP A 172 0.32 -15.18 -11.37
CA TRP A 172 -0.07 -15.13 -9.96
C TRP A 172 -1.47 -14.49 -9.77
N LEU A 173 -1.74 -13.36 -10.44
CA LEU A 173 -3.05 -12.72 -10.40
C LEU A 173 -4.18 -13.62 -10.92
N ALA A 174 -3.93 -14.35 -12.01
CA ALA A 174 -4.92 -15.25 -12.60
C ALA A 174 -5.14 -16.50 -11.76
N THR A 175 -4.06 -17.18 -11.33
CA THR A 175 -4.14 -18.49 -10.68
C THR A 175 -4.46 -18.39 -9.20
N GLU A 176 -3.80 -17.46 -8.48
CA GLU A 176 -3.95 -17.34 -7.04
C GLU A 176 -5.09 -16.42 -6.63
N LEU A 177 -5.30 -15.31 -7.34
CA LEU A 177 -6.36 -14.36 -6.99
C LEU A 177 -7.63 -14.53 -7.82
N GLY A 178 -7.60 -15.36 -8.88
CA GLY A 178 -8.75 -15.68 -9.71
C GLY A 178 -9.31 -14.50 -10.51
N LEU A 179 -8.42 -13.61 -10.98
CA LEU A 179 -8.83 -12.51 -11.85
C LEU A 179 -9.28 -13.06 -13.21
N ASP A 180 -10.26 -12.40 -13.83
CA ASP A 180 -10.85 -12.84 -15.09
C ASP A 180 -9.91 -12.64 -16.27
N ALA A 181 -9.05 -11.60 -16.22
CA ALA A 181 -7.99 -11.38 -17.21
C ALA A 181 -6.82 -10.61 -16.58
N THR A 182 -5.65 -10.74 -17.21
CA THR A 182 -4.46 -9.98 -16.85
C THR A 182 -3.81 -9.41 -18.08
N ILE A 183 -3.10 -8.29 -17.94
CA ILE A 183 -2.33 -7.62 -18.99
C ILE A 183 -0.91 -7.38 -18.49
N ASP A 184 0.08 -7.93 -19.18
CA ASP A 184 1.49 -7.63 -18.96
C ASP A 184 1.89 -6.37 -19.73
N TYR A 185 1.91 -5.22 -19.04
CA TYR A 185 2.25 -3.94 -19.68
C TYR A 185 3.67 -3.88 -20.27
N LYS A 186 4.55 -4.84 -19.93
CA LYS A 186 5.92 -4.89 -20.45
C LYS A 186 6.01 -5.52 -21.84
N THR A 187 5.08 -6.40 -22.16
CA THR A 187 5.12 -7.22 -23.38
C THR A 187 3.89 -7.08 -24.27
N GLU A 188 2.77 -6.61 -23.70
CA GLU A 188 1.50 -6.46 -24.44
C GLU A 188 1.17 -5.00 -24.74
N ASN A 189 0.43 -4.76 -25.81
CA ASN A 189 -0.17 -3.45 -26.08
C ASN A 189 -1.41 -3.29 -25.18
N VAL A 190 -1.27 -2.51 -24.10
CA VAL A 190 -2.34 -2.33 -23.11
C VAL A 190 -3.63 -1.77 -23.72
N GLU A 191 -3.52 -0.80 -24.64
CA GLU A 191 -4.69 -0.18 -25.28
C GLU A 191 -5.49 -1.20 -26.10
N ALA A 192 -4.81 -1.99 -26.93
CA ALA A 192 -5.43 -3.03 -27.74
C ALA A 192 -6.08 -4.12 -26.86
N ARG A 193 -5.37 -4.56 -25.80
CA ARG A 193 -5.89 -5.58 -24.88
C ARG A 193 -7.11 -5.09 -24.11
N LEU A 194 -7.12 -3.86 -23.62
CA LEU A 194 -8.28 -3.28 -22.95
C LEU A 194 -9.47 -3.12 -23.92
N THR A 195 -9.23 -2.76 -25.18
CA THR A 195 -10.28 -2.69 -26.21
C THR A 195 -10.95 -4.05 -26.44
N GLU A 196 -10.15 -5.11 -26.48
CA GLU A 196 -10.64 -6.48 -26.60
C GLU A 196 -11.43 -6.94 -25.37
N LEU A 197 -10.85 -6.75 -24.18
CA LEU A 197 -11.38 -7.24 -22.91
C LEU A 197 -12.57 -6.41 -22.38
N CYS A 198 -12.66 -5.12 -22.78
CA CYS A 198 -13.67 -4.18 -22.30
C CYS A 198 -14.51 -3.59 -23.44
N PRO A 199 -15.20 -4.38 -24.27
CA PRO A 199 -15.90 -3.89 -25.48
C PRO A 199 -17.03 -2.89 -25.15
N LYS A 200 -17.56 -2.91 -23.93
CA LYS A 200 -18.56 -1.94 -23.43
C LYS A 200 -17.96 -0.80 -22.60
N GLY A 201 -16.63 -0.77 -22.48
CA GLY A 201 -15.88 0.18 -21.66
C GLY A 201 -15.70 -0.26 -20.20
N ILE A 202 -14.86 0.48 -19.48
CA ILE A 202 -14.43 0.22 -18.11
C ILE A 202 -15.36 0.97 -17.15
N ASN A 203 -16.00 0.25 -16.21
CA ASN A 203 -16.90 0.85 -15.24
C ASN A 203 -16.15 1.47 -14.06
N VAL A 204 -15.11 0.78 -13.57
CA VAL A 204 -14.28 1.26 -12.46
C VAL A 204 -12.81 1.07 -12.81
N TYR A 205 -12.03 2.11 -12.60
CA TYR A 205 -10.57 2.04 -12.65
C TYR A 205 -9.99 2.39 -11.29
N PHE A 206 -9.22 1.46 -10.73
CA PHE A 206 -8.45 1.68 -9.52
C PHE A 206 -6.99 1.94 -9.93
N ASP A 207 -6.57 3.20 -9.84
CA ASP A 207 -5.29 3.64 -10.35
C ASP A 207 -4.21 3.77 -9.28
N ASN A 208 -3.17 2.94 -9.41
CA ASN A 208 -1.95 3.02 -8.61
C ASN A 208 -0.76 3.61 -9.39
N VAL A 209 -0.90 3.82 -10.70
CA VAL A 209 0.23 4.05 -11.60
C VAL A 209 0.25 5.46 -12.20
N GLY A 210 -0.90 5.97 -12.64
CA GLY A 210 -0.97 7.29 -13.29
C GLY A 210 -0.30 7.33 -14.67
N GLY A 211 0.05 8.55 -15.11
CA GLY A 211 0.81 8.80 -16.32
C GLY A 211 0.18 8.25 -17.60
N PRO A 212 0.99 7.70 -18.54
CA PRO A 212 0.48 7.19 -19.80
C PRO A 212 -0.57 6.07 -19.66
N LEU A 213 -0.48 5.27 -18.59
CA LEU A 213 -1.46 4.23 -18.34
C LEU A 213 -2.83 4.81 -17.99
N LEU A 214 -2.86 5.86 -17.17
CA LEU A 214 -4.11 6.58 -16.87
C LEU A 214 -4.73 7.15 -18.15
N GLU A 215 -3.95 7.72 -19.07
CA GLU A 215 -4.41 8.22 -20.39
C GLU A 215 -5.12 7.12 -21.19
N ILE A 216 -4.46 5.96 -21.31
CA ILE A 216 -5.00 4.81 -22.06
C ILE A 216 -6.32 4.32 -21.45
N VAL A 217 -6.36 4.12 -20.15
CA VAL A 217 -7.56 3.62 -19.45
C VAL A 217 -8.69 4.65 -19.49
N PHE A 218 -8.36 5.93 -19.26
CA PHE A 218 -9.32 7.04 -19.31
C PHE A 218 -10.04 7.11 -20.67
N ALA A 219 -9.31 6.86 -21.77
CA ALA A 219 -9.88 6.81 -23.10
C ALA A 219 -10.93 5.70 -23.29
N GLN A 220 -10.89 4.66 -22.48
CA GLN A 220 -11.76 3.46 -22.59
C GLN A 220 -12.82 3.36 -21.50
N MET A 221 -12.95 4.38 -20.64
CA MET A 221 -13.97 4.41 -19.60
C MET A 221 -15.38 4.36 -20.17
N ALA A 222 -16.24 3.58 -19.57
CA ALA A 222 -17.67 3.54 -19.85
C ALA A 222 -18.36 4.86 -19.45
N THR A 223 -19.56 5.08 -19.97
CA THR A 223 -20.43 6.16 -19.48
C THR A 223 -20.76 5.95 -18.00
N TRP A 224 -20.61 6.99 -17.17
CA TRP A 224 -20.72 6.94 -15.71
C TRP A 224 -19.60 6.14 -15.04
N GLY A 225 -18.47 5.96 -15.72
CA GLY A 225 -17.29 5.35 -15.17
C GLY A 225 -16.75 6.10 -13.94
N ARG A 226 -16.06 5.38 -13.06
CA ARG A 226 -15.47 5.91 -11.84
C ARG A 226 -13.99 5.58 -11.82
N ILE A 227 -13.15 6.57 -11.51
CA ILE A 227 -11.70 6.42 -11.40
C ILE A 227 -11.31 6.79 -9.96
N ALA A 228 -10.79 5.82 -9.22
CA ALA A 228 -10.19 6.02 -7.91
C ALA A 228 -8.68 6.24 -8.10
N LEU A 229 -8.21 7.47 -7.91
CA LEU A 229 -6.79 7.82 -7.98
C LEU A 229 -6.15 7.52 -6.63
N CYS A 230 -5.51 6.37 -6.53
CA CYS A 230 -4.84 5.88 -5.32
C CYS A 230 -3.38 6.27 -5.27
N GLY A 231 -2.69 6.28 -6.41
CA GLY A 231 -1.27 6.61 -6.50
C GLY A 231 -0.83 6.85 -7.94
N MET A 232 0.38 7.41 -8.08
CA MET A 232 0.98 7.76 -9.37
C MET A 232 2.43 7.32 -9.43
N ILE A 233 2.70 6.02 -9.14
CA ILE A 233 4.07 5.50 -8.98
C ILE A 233 4.94 5.76 -10.22
N SER A 234 4.35 5.86 -11.42
CA SER A 234 5.09 6.20 -12.63
C SER A 234 5.74 7.59 -12.59
N GLY A 235 5.21 8.49 -11.77
CA GLY A 235 5.68 9.87 -11.61
C GLY A 235 6.58 10.09 -10.40
N TYR A 236 6.64 9.19 -9.42
CA TYR A 236 7.32 9.45 -8.14
C TYR A 236 8.83 9.71 -8.25
N ASN A 237 9.47 9.19 -9.29
CA ASN A 237 10.89 9.42 -9.58
C ASN A 237 11.12 10.29 -10.82
N ALA A 238 10.09 10.92 -11.36
CA ALA A 238 10.22 11.79 -12.52
C ALA A 238 10.89 13.12 -12.15
N ASP A 239 11.77 13.59 -13.02
CA ASP A 239 12.45 14.88 -12.84
C ASP A 239 11.56 16.07 -13.26
N LYS A 240 10.43 15.79 -13.89
CA LYS A 240 9.42 16.77 -14.33
C LYS A 240 8.03 16.25 -14.02
N LEU A 241 7.06 17.17 -13.89
CA LEU A 241 5.67 16.81 -13.72
C LEU A 241 5.22 15.89 -14.87
N VAL A 242 4.59 14.77 -14.51
CA VAL A 242 3.99 13.84 -15.48
C VAL A 242 2.64 14.42 -15.91
N PRO A 243 2.39 14.60 -17.22
CA PRO A 243 1.12 15.11 -17.69
C PRO A 243 -0.05 14.22 -17.27
N GLY A 244 -1.18 14.85 -16.98
CA GLY A 244 -2.46 14.15 -16.83
C GLY A 244 -3.08 13.78 -18.17
N PRO A 245 -4.30 13.18 -18.17
CA PRO A 245 -5.04 12.84 -19.39
C PRO A 245 -5.25 14.05 -20.30
N SER A 246 -4.95 13.90 -21.59
CA SER A 246 -5.02 15.00 -22.56
C SER A 246 -6.47 15.33 -22.93
N ASN A 247 -7.34 14.33 -23.01
CA ASN A 247 -8.72 14.49 -23.47
C ASN A 247 -9.72 14.57 -22.31
N MET A 248 -9.62 15.63 -21.51
CA MET A 248 -10.52 15.86 -20.36
C MET A 248 -11.99 16.09 -20.76
N PHE A 249 -12.28 16.37 -22.06
CA PHE A 249 -13.66 16.48 -22.55
C PHE A 249 -14.46 15.19 -22.36
N ARG A 250 -13.79 14.04 -22.24
CA ARG A 250 -14.44 12.76 -21.92
C ARG A 250 -15.10 12.73 -20.56
N LEU A 251 -14.63 13.50 -19.57
CA LEU A 251 -15.33 13.65 -18.29
C LEU A 251 -16.77 14.11 -18.51
N ILE A 252 -16.96 15.08 -19.42
CA ILE A 252 -18.28 15.62 -19.74
C ILE A 252 -19.09 14.61 -20.55
N THR A 253 -18.56 14.18 -21.70
CA THR A 253 -19.31 13.35 -22.68
C THR A 253 -19.66 11.97 -22.14
N ARG A 254 -18.81 11.41 -21.27
CA ARG A 254 -19.03 10.11 -20.61
C ARG A 254 -19.50 10.24 -19.16
N ARG A 255 -19.61 11.46 -18.61
CA ARG A 255 -19.98 11.74 -17.20
C ARG A 255 -19.13 10.91 -16.23
N ILE A 256 -17.82 10.83 -16.52
CA ILE A 256 -16.86 10.11 -15.70
C ILE A 256 -16.64 10.89 -14.40
N ARG A 257 -16.54 10.19 -13.27
CA ARG A 257 -16.05 10.74 -12.00
C ARG A 257 -14.62 10.27 -11.80
N MET A 258 -13.72 11.21 -11.55
CA MET A 258 -12.33 10.95 -11.19
C MET A 258 -12.06 11.61 -9.85
N GLU A 259 -11.56 10.85 -8.87
CA GLU A 259 -11.42 11.31 -7.50
C GLU A 259 -10.17 10.75 -6.84
N GLY A 260 -9.36 11.64 -6.23
CA GLY A 260 -8.27 11.28 -5.34
C GLY A 260 -8.76 11.15 -3.89
N PHE A 261 -8.04 10.39 -3.08
CA PHE A 261 -8.37 10.19 -1.66
C PHE A 261 -7.11 9.88 -0.85
N LEU A 262 -7.17 10.19 0.43
CA LEU A 262 -6.17 9.80 1.41
C LEU A 262 -6.80 8.88 2.46
N VAL A 263 -6.17 7.74 2.74
CA VAL A 263 -6.73 6.77 3.69
C VAL A 263 -6.89 7.32 5.11
N PRO A 264 -6.05 8.25 5.64
CA PRO A 264 -6.28 8.83 6.96
C PRO A 264 -7.62 9.53 7.14
N ASP A 265 -8.23 10.05 6.07
CA ASP A 265 -9.55 10.72 6.12
C ASP A 265 -10.66 9.76 6.55
N TYR A 266 -10.43 8.45 6.41
CA TYR A 266 -11.36 7.39 6.78
C TYR A 266 -11.09 6.81 8.18
N ALA A 267 -10.20 7.40 8.97
CA ALA A 267 -9.79 6.88 10.28
C ALA A 267 -10.95 6.47 11.21
N PRO A 268 -12.07 7.21 11.32
CA PRO A 268 -13.21 6.81 12.13
C PRO A 268 -13.84 5.46 11.73
N ARG A 269 -13.64 5.02 10.49
CA ARG A 269 -14.20 3.79 9.91
C ARG A 269 -13.20 2.63 9.86
N PHE A 270 -11.96 2.82 10.28
CA PHE A 270 -10.91 1.80 10.19
C PHE A 270 -11.26 0.51 10.93
N LYS A 271 -11.91 0.61 12.09
CA LYS A 271 -12.31 -0.55 12.88
C LYS A 271 -13.28 -1.46 12.11
N ASP A 272 -14.26 -0.87 11.44
CA ASP A 272 -15.26 -1.62 10.68
C ASP A 272 -14.64 -2.22 9.41
N ALA A 273 -13.83 -1.47 8.68
CA ALA A 273 -13.11 -1.96 7.51
C ALA A 273 -12.16 -3.13 7.87
N ARG A 274 -11.39 -3.00 8.95
CA ARG A 274 -10.52 -4.10 9.43
C ARG A 274 -11.31 -5.34 9.81
N ARG A 275 -12.48 -5.18 10.44
CA ARG A 275 -13.35 -6.30 10.79
C ARG A 275 -13.82 -7.05 9.54
N GLU A 276 -14.24 -6.35 8.49
CA GLU A 276 -14.67 -6.96 7.23
C GLU A 276 -13.50 -7.64 6.51
N LEU A 277 -12.36 -6.96 6.36
CA LEU A 277 -11.14 -7.53 5.79
C LEU A 277 -10.68 -8.79 6.55
N SER A 278 -10.72 -8.76 7.89
CA SER A 278 -10.38 -9.89 8.75
C SER A 278 -11.35 -11.07 8.55
N ALA A 279 -12.63 -10.80 8.38
CA ALA A 279 -13.63 -11.85 8.09
C ALA A 279 -13.37 -12.50 6.73
N TRP A 280 -13.06 -11.73 5.70
CA TRP A 280 -12.71 -12.29 4.38
C TRP A 280 -11.40 -13.09 4.40
N LEU A 281 -10.40 -12.66 5.19
CA LEU A 281 -9.18 -13.45 5.40
C LEU A 281 -9.47 -14.77 6.11
N ALA A 282 -10.31 -14.76 7.15
CA ALA A 282 -10.64 -15.94 7.93
C ALA A 282 -11.38 -17.00 7.09
N THR A 283 -12.21 -16.58 6.13
CA THR A 283 -12.92 -17.47 5.21
C THR A 283 -12.09 -17.88 3.98
N GLY A 284 -10.89 -17.30 3.80
CA GLY A 284 -10.07 -17.50 2.60
C GLY A 284 -10.61 -16.82 1.33
N THR A 285 -11.66 -16.00 1.46
CA THR A 285 -12.23 -15.23 0.33
C THR A 285 -11.30 -14.11 -0.10
N LEU A 286 -10.51 -13.59 0.83
CA LEU A 286 -9.40 -12.66 0.60
C LEU A 286 -8.09 -13.36 0.97
N LYS A 287 -7.12 -13.33 0.08
CA LYS A 287 -5.77 -13.86 0.30
C LYS A 287 -4.81 -12.70 0.53
N ALA A 288 -3.96 -12.82 1.54
CA ALA A 288 -2.84 -11.92 1.77
C ALA A 288 -1.57 -12.51 1.16
N HIS A 289 -0.72 -11.65 0.61
CA HIS A 289 0.60 -12.04 0.13
C HIS A 289 1.63 -11.00 0.58
N GLU A 290 2.59 -11.45 1.38
CA GLU A 290 3.67 -10.65 1.92
C GLU A 290 5.00 -11.08 1.29
N ASP A 291 5.71 -10.13 0.64
CA ASP A 291 7.11 -10.27 0.21
C ASP A 291 7.99 -9.80 1.38
N ILE A 292 8.48 -10.75 2.16
CA ILE A 292 9.26 -10.47 3.36
C ILE A 292 10.74 -10.69 3.07
N ARG A 293 11.54 -9.65 3.25
CA ARG A 293 13.01 -9.72 3.20
C ARG A 293 13.56 -9.54 4.61
N GLU A 294 14.76 -10.03 4.88
CA GLU A 294 15.33 -10.04 6.23
C GLU A 294 16.58 -9.17 6.33
N GLY A 295 16.72 -8.51 7.46
CA GLY A 295 17.90 -7.75 7.86
C GLY A 295 17.80 -6.25 7.58
N PHE A 296 18.43 -5.46 8.45
CA PHE A 296 18.39 -4.01 8.41
C PHE A 296 19.07 -3.45 7.15
N ASP A 297 20.20 -3.99 6.77
CA ASP A 297 21.05 -3.45 5.69
C ASP A 297 20.41 -3.54 4.30
N VAL A 298 19.43 -4.43 4.11
CA VAL A 298 18.75 -4.57 2.81
C VAL A 298 17.65 -3.54 2.58
N ILE A 299 17.29 -2.70 3.58
CA ILE A 299 16.18 -1.76 3.47
C ILE A 299 16.35 -0.76 2.33
N PRO A 300 17.49 -0.03 2.18
CA PRO A 300 17.67 0.93 1.10
C PRO A 300 17.58 0.30 -0.29
N GLN A 301 18.23 -0.84 -0.49
CA GLN A 301 18.18 -1.59 -1.76
C GLN A 301 16.75 -2.03 -2.08
N THR A 302 16.05 -2.56 -1.07
CA THR A 302 14.66 -3.03 -1.21
C THR A 302 13.74 -1.88 -1.59
N PHE A 303 13.89 -0.71 -0.96
CA PHE A 303 13.11 0.47 -1.30
C PHE A 303 13.37 0.95 -2.74
N CYS A 304 14.62 0.98 -3.17
CA CYS A 304 14.96 1.33 -4.55
C CYS A 304 14.38 0.32 -5.56
N GLY A 305 14.41 -0.98 -5.24
CA GLY A 305 13.88 -2.07 -6.07
C GLY A 305 12.35 -2.02 -6.24
N LEU A 306 11.63 -1.42 -5.30
CA LEU A 306 10.18 -1.27 -5.37
C LEU A 306 9.72 -0.53 -6.63
N PHE A 307 10.48 0.50 -7.06
CA PHE A 307 10.19 1.27 -8.29
C PHE A 307 10.55 0.52 -9.57
N GLN A 308 11.23 -0.62 -9.48
CA GLN A 308 11.52 -1.53 -10.58
C GLN A 308 10.50 -2.68 -10.65
N GLY A 309 9.57 -2.72 -9.66
CA GLY A 309 8.54 -3.74 -9.57
C GLY A 309 9.12 -5.13 -9.27
N THR A 310 10.06 -5.23 -8.33
CA THR A 310 10.70 -6.51 -7.96
C THR A 310 9.87 -7.35 -6.98
N ASN A 311 8.81 -6.80 -6.38
CA ASN A 311 7.97 -7.46 -5.40
C ASN A 311 6.65 -7.98 -5.97
N ILE A 312 6.07 -8.99 -5.30
CA ILE A 312 4.67 -9.40 -5.43
C ILE A 312 4.01 -9.20 -4.06
N GLY A 313 2.81 -8.59 -4.04
CA GLY A 313 2.11 -8.30 -2.78
C GLY A 313 2.76 -7.19 -1.95
N LYS A 314 2.64 -7.31 -0.63
CA LYS A 314 3.14 -6.33 0.34
C LYS A 314 4.61 -6.55 0.67
N LEU A 315 5.44 -5.61 0.25
CA LEU A 315 6.87 -5.61 0.55
C LEU A 315 7.14 -5.09 1.96
N MET A 316 7.92 -5.83 2.74
CA MET A 316 8.35 -5.45 4.08
C MET A 316 9.67 -6.11 4.47
N ILE A 317 10.31 -5.57 5.48
CA ILE A 317 11.56 -6.10 6.02
C ILE A 317 11.32 -6.61 7.43
N LYS A 318 11.74 -7.84 7.70
CA LYS A 318 11.79 -8.41 9.03
C LYS A 318 13.13 -8.06 9.68
N LEU A 319 13.08 -7.40 10.82
CA LEU A 319 14.27 -7.02 11.60
C LEU A 319 14.49 -7.95 12.78
N SER A 320 13.43 -8.40 13.45
CA SER A 320 13.56 -9.29 14.58
C SER A 320 12.32 -10.17 14.77
N GLU A 321 12.46 -11.19 15.62
CA GLU A 321 11.34 -12.00 16.11
C GLU A 321 10.76 -11.42 17.39
N PRO A 322 9.46 -11.60 17.66
CA PRO A 322 8.91 -11.30 18.97
C PRO A 322 9.65 -12.09 20.05
N ALA A 323 10.02 -11.42 21.13
CA ALA A 323 10.50 -12.14 22.32
C ALA A 323 9.36 -12.99 22.89
N ALA A 324 9.69 -14.19 23.36
CA ALA A 324 8.73 -15.01 24.10
C ALA A 324 8.16 -14.19 25.27
N ALA A 325 6.84 -14.25 25.46
CA ALA A 325 6.23 -13.65 26.64
C ALA A 325 6.88 -14.30 27.87
N THR A 326 7.63 -13.52 28.64
CA THR A 326 8.06 -13.94 29.99
C THR A 326 6.79 -14.12 30.81
N GLN A 327 6.50 -15.37 31.17
CA GLN A 327 5.37 -15.75 32.06
C GLN A 327 5.53 -15.13 33.44
#